data_8451fb671bb76fd67c24918a90b86afe
#
_entry.id   8451fb671bb76fd67c24918a90b86afe
#
_cell.length_a   1.000
_cell.length_b   1.000
_cell.length_c   1.000
_cell.angle_alpha   90.00
_cell.angle_beta   90.00
_cell.angle_gamma   90.00
#
_symmetry.space_group_name_H-M   'P 1'
#
loop_
_entity.id
_entity.type
_entity.pdbx_description
1 polymer ?
#
loop_
_entity_poly.entity_id
_entity_poly.type
_entity_poly.pdbx_seq_one_letter_code
_entity_poly.pdbx_strand_id
1 'polypeptide(L)'
;MRSRILFVSGRQDDARLLSQMLHSLPLALDHASTVQQARAKLRQADYEVILTEAALPDGNWLDVMHVVRKHPSAMQVIVTDPHADARFWSEALNLGAYDLVSQPFYEPEVRRILYNACSRSSYQPVPMAAV
;
A
#
# COMPACT_ATOMS: atom_id res chain seq x y z
N MET A 1 -12.92 10.37 -10.60
CA MET A 1 -11.86 9.40 -10.94
C MET A 1 -11.58 8.51 -9.76
N ARG A 2 -11.50 7.19 -9.99
CA ARG A 2 -11.20 6.24 -8.93
C ARG A 2 -9.70 6.18 -8.67
N SER A 3 -9.31 6.24 -7.42
CA SER A 3 -7.93 5.95 -7.02
C SER A 3 -7.67 4.46 -7.12
N ARG A 4 -6.46 4.08 -7.50
CA ARG A 4 -6.08 2.69 -7.68
C ARG A 4 -5.10 2.27 -6.60
N ILE A 5 -5.41 1.14 -5.98
CA ILE A 5 -4.58 0.54 -4.94
C ILE A 5 -4.12 -0.83 -5.41
N LEU A 6 -2.84 -1.11 -5.25
CA LEU A 6 -2.29 -2.45 -5.47
C LEU A 6 -2.07 -3.11 -4.12
N PHE A 7 -2.72 -4.25 -3.89
CA PHE A 7 -2.51 -5.06 -2.70
C PHE A 7 -1.57 -6.21 -3.04
N VAL A 8 -0.42 -6.26 -2.38
CA VAL A 8 0.60 -7.30 -2.58
C VAL A 8 0.54 -8.27 -1.41
N SER A 9 0.04 -9.47 -1.65
CA SER A 9 -0.18 -10.46 -0.61
C SER A 9 -0.25 -11.86 -1.23
N GLY A 10 0.41 -12.81 -0.59
CA GLY A 10 0.27 -14.21 -0.97
C GLY A 10 -1.07 -14.83 -0.58
N ARG A 11 -1.95 -14.07 0.08
CA ARG A 11 -3.25 -14.55 0.59
C ARG A 11 -4.40 -13.99 -0.22
N GLN A 12 -5.00 -14.83 -1.04
CA GLN A 12 -6.11 -14.43 -1.89
C GLN A 12 -7.37 -14.07 -1.09
N ASP A 13 -7.58 -14.72 0.05
CA ASP A 13 -8.73 -14.43 0.91
C ASP A 13 -8.65 -13.02 1.50
N ASP A 14 -7.46 -12.56 1.82
CA ASP A 14 -7.27 -11.19 2.31
C ASP A 14 -7.59 -10.15 1.24
N ALA A 15 -7.28 -10.44 -0.01
CA ALA A 15 -7.63 -9.56 -1.11
C ALA A 15 -9.15 -9.44 -1.28
N ARG A 16 -9.88 -10.54 -1.14
CA ARG A 16 -11.34 -10.52 -1.18
C ARG A 16 -11.91 -9.71 -0.03
N LEU A 17 -11.38 -9.90 1.16
CA LEU A 17 -11.84 -9.20 2.35
C LEU A 17 -11.65 -7.70 2.20
N LEU A 18 -10.47 -7.27 1.76
CA LEU A 18 -10.19 -5.85 1.52
C LEU A 18 -11.10 -5.27 0.45
N SER A 19 -11.34 -6.01 -0.62
CA SER A 19 -12.24 -5.57 -1.68
C SER A 19 -13.65 -5.30 -1.14
N GLN A 20 -14.13 -6.15 -0.24
CA GLN A 20 -15.42 -5.96 0.40
C GLN A 20 -15.43 -4.74 1.32
N MET A 21 -14.35 -4.56 2.09
CA MET A 21 -14.23 -3.42 3.02
C MET A 21 -14.18 -2.08 2.30
N LEU A 22 -13.64 -2.05 1.08
CA LEU A 22 -13.44 -0.81 0.32
C LEU A 22 -14.52 -0.57 -0.72
N HIS A 23 -15.49 -1.45 -0.83
CA HIS A 23 -16.46 -1.46 -1.92
C HIS A 23 -17.26 -0.16 -2.07
N SER A 24 -17.55 0.55 -0.98
CA SER A 24 -18.33 1.80 -1.02
C SER A 24 -17.47 3.06 -1.22
N LEU A 25 -16.14 2.90 -1.29
CA LEU A 25 -15.24 4.02 -1.52
C LEU A 25 -14.88 4.14 -3.00
N PRO A 26 -14.50 5.34 -3.47
CA PRO A 26 -14.05 5.53 -4.85
C PRO A 26 -12.62 5.00 -5.04
N LEU A 27 -12.40 3.74 -4.71
CA LEU A 27 -11.11 3.06 -4.78
C LEU A 27 -11.25 1.79 -5.60
N ALA A 28 -10.27 1.54 -6.45
CA ALA A 28 -10.17 0.28 -7.21
C ALA A 28 -8.99 -0.51 -6.66
N LEU A 29 -9.23 -1.76 -6.29
CA LEU A 29 -8.23 -2.63 -5.70
C LEU A 29 -7.81 -3.70 -6.70
N ASP A 30 -6.51 -3.73 -7.02
CA ASP A 30 -5.89 -4.82 -7.77
C ASP A 30 -5.05 -5.66 -6.82
N HIS A 31 -4.81 -6.92 -7.16
CA HIS A 31 -4.08 -7.85 -6.31
C HIS A 31 -2.88 -8.43 -7.06
N ALA A 32 -1.73 -8.45 -6.40
CA ALA A 32 -0.53 -9.16 -6.84
C ALA A 32 -0.13 -10.14 -5.74
N SER A 33 0.16 -11.37 -6.10
CA SER A 33 0.47 -12.43 -5.12
C SER A 33 1.94 -12.48 -4.73
N THR A 34 2.81 -11.84 -5.51
CA THR A 34 4.26 -11.90 -5.33
C THR A 34 4.88 -10.54 -5.65
N VAL A 35 6.15 -10.37 -5.26
CA VAL A 35 6.92 -9.18 -5.65
C VAL A 35 7.02 -9.10 -7.17
N GLN A 36 7.24 -10.22 -7.83
CA GLN A 36 7.36 -10.25 -9.29
C GLN A 36 6.06 -9.83 -9.97
N GLN A 37 4.92 -10.28 -9.48
CA GLN A 37 3.63 -9.85 -10.01
C GLN A 37 3.39 -8.36 -9.77
N ALA A 38 3.77 -7.86 -8.60
CA ALA A 38 3.66 -6.45 -8.30
C ALA A 38 4.49 -5.61 -9.29
N ARG A 39 5.71 -6.07 -9.57
CA ARG A 39 6.57 -5.40 -10.54
C ARG A 39 5.92 -5.37 -11.93
N ALA A 40 5.32 -6.47 -12.36
CA ALA A 40 4.65 -6.54 -13.64
C ALA A 40 3.46 -5.59 -13.72
N LYS A 41 2.66 -5.55 -12.66
CA LYS A 41 1.49 -4.67 -12.61
C LYS A 41 1.89 -3.19 -12.63
N LEU A 42 2.96 -2.84 -11.95
CA LEU A 42 3.45 -1.46 -11.93
C LEU A 42 4.01 -1.00 -13.28
N ARG A 43 4.37 -1.92 -14.15
CA ARG A 43 4.75 -1.58 -15.54
C ARG A 43 3.54 -1.28 -16.41
N GLN A 44 2.37 -1.80 -16.04
CA GLN A 44 1.16 -1.73 -16.87
C GLN A 44 0.24 -0.60 -16.47
N ALA A 45 0.29 -0.13 -15.22
CA ALA A 45 -0.64 0.85 -14.70
C ALA A 45 -0.02 1.63 -13.55
N ASP A 46 -0.57 2.81 -13.31
CA ASP A 46 -0.19 3.64 -12.18
C ASP A 46 -1.13 3.37 -11.00
N TYR A 47 -0.56 3.42 -9.80
CA TYR A 47 -1.29 3.26 -8.55
C TYR A 47 -0.95 4.42 -7.63
N GLU A 48 -1.92 4.84 -6.82
CA GLU A 48 -1.69 5.87 -5.81
C GLU A 48 -1.11 5.28 -4.54
N VAL A 49 -1.51 4.05 -4.22
CA VAL A 49 -1.12 3.39 -2.97
C VAL A 49 -0.78 1.93 -3.25
N ILE A 50 0.28 1.49 -2.60
CA ILE A 50 0.66 0.07 -2.55
C ILE A 50 0.48 -0.38 -1.11
N LEU A 51 -0.44 -1.32 -0.88
CA LEU A 51 -0.58 -2.00 0.40
C LEU A 51 0.09 -3.35 0.28
N THR A 52 1.14 -3.59 1.05
CA THR A 52 1.90 -4.83 0.94
C THR A 52 2.03 -5.54 2.27
N GLU A 53 1.93 -6.85 2.25
CA GLU A 53 2.31 -7.66 3.40
C GLU A 53 3.82 -7.59 3.61
N ALA A 54 4.26 -7.72 4.87
CA ALA A 54 5.67 -7.66 5.21
C ALA A 54 6.42 -8.86 4.63
N ALA A 55 5.85 -10.04 4.71
CA ALA A 55 6.42 -11.27 4.15
C ALA A 55 5.66 -11.71 2.92
N LEU A 56 6.38 -12.03 1.86
CA LEU A 56 5.80 -12.44 0.57
C LEU A 56 6.46 -13.74 0.13
N PRO A 57 5.80 -14.52 -0.77
CA PRO A 57 6.36 -15.80 -1.21
C PRO A 57 7.77 -15.70 -1.81
N ASP A 58 8.08 -14.59 -2.47
CA ASP A 58 9.35 -14.40 -3.17
C ASP A 58 10.16 -13.22 -2.64
N GLY A 59 9.87 -12.76 -1.42
CA GLY A 59 10.61 -11.65 -0.84
C GLY A 59 9.87 -11.01 0.32
N ASN A 60 9.97 -9.69 0.42
CA ASN A 60 9.34 -8.94 1.50
C ASN A 60 8.97 -7.54 1.05
N TRP A 61 8.39 -6.76 1.96
CA TRP A 61 7.91 -5.42 1.65
C TRP A 61 9.04 -4.45 1.24
N LEU A 62 10.29 -4.70 1.66
CA LEU A 62 11.42 -3.87 1.23
C LEU A 62 11.72 -4.06 -0.26
N ASP A 63 11.50 -5.27 -0.77
CA ASP A 63 11.61 -5.52 -2.21
C ASP A 63 10.55 -4.75 -2.98
N VAL A 64 9.32 -4.71 -2.45
CA VAL A 64 8.25 -3.90 -3.04
C VAL A 64 8.60 -2.42 -3.00
N MET A 65 9.10 -1.94 -1.87
CA MET A 65 9.54 -0.55 -1.72
C MET A 65 10.61 -0.20 -2.74
N HIS A 66 11.54 -1.12 -2.99
CA HIS A 66 12.60 -0.92 -3.97
C HIS A 66 12.03 -0.72 -5.38
N VAL A 67 11.04 -1.53 -5.75
CA VAL A 67 10.35 -1.39 -7.04
C VAL A 67 9.63 -0.05 -7.13
N VAL A 68 8.94 0.33 -6.07
CA VAL A 68 8.19 1.59 -6.01
C VAL A 68 9.11 2.79 -6.17
N ARG A 69 10.26 2.77 -5.51
CA ARG A 69 11.22 3.89 -5.58
C ARG A 69 11.79 4.10 -6.96
N LYS A 70 11.84 3.06 -7.77
CA LYS A 70 12.32 3.16 -9.16
C LYS A 70 11.23 3.58 -10.14
N HIS A 71 9.98 3.59 -9.70
CA HIS A 71 8.86 3.96 -10.55
C HIS A 71 8.81 5.49 -10.69
N PRO A 72 8.51 6.01 -11.90
CA PRO A 72 8.45 7.46 -12.11
C PRO A 72 7.31 8.16 -11.37
N SER A 73 6.22 7.46 -11.09
CA SER A 73 5.10 8.02 -10.35
C SER A 73 5.30 7.87 -8.85
N ALA A 74 4.96 8.91 -8.08
CA ALA A 74 4.99 8.83 -6.64
C ALA A 74 3.83 7.99 -6.12
N MET A 75 4.13 7.06 -5.21
CA MET A 75 3.14 6.18 -4.61
C MET A 75 3.40 6.07 -3.11
N GLN A 76 2.33 5.96 -2.33
CA GLN A 76 2.45 5.72 -0.90
C GLN A 76 2.50 4.21 -0.64
N VAL A 77 3.41 3.77 0.20
CA VAL A 77 3.54 2.37 0.58
C VAL A 77 3.05 2.19 2.01
N ILE A 78 2.08 1.30 2.17
CA ILE A 78 1.53 0.93 3.47
C ILE A 78 1.85 -0.55 3.68
N VAL A 79 2.30 -0.90 4.88
CA VAL A 79 2.69 -2.26 5.21
C VAL A 79 1.66 -2.88 6.15
N THR A 80 1.37 -4.15 5.96
CA THR A 80 0.52 -4.90 6.86
C THR A 80 1.18 -6.21 7.25
N ASP A 81 1.01 -6.61 8.52
CA ASP A 81 1.60 -7.83 9.07
C ASP A 81 0.78 -8.29 10.27
N PRO A 82 0.41 -9.59 10.36
CA PRO A 82 -0.35 -10.08 11.50
C PRO A 82 0.43 -10.07 12.81
N HIS A 83 1.75 -9.95 12.77
CA HIS A 83 2.61 -9.98 13.94
C HIS A 83 3.37 -8.67 14.18
N ALA A 84 2.94 -7.59 13.52
CA ALA A 84 3.60 -6.31 13.66
C ALA A 84 3.47 -5.77 15.10
N ASP A 85 4.60 -5.42 15.68
CA ASP A 85 4.67 -4.79 17.00
C ASP A 85 5.16 -3.34 16.85
N ALA A 86 5.26 -2.64 17.97
CA ALA A 86 5.68 -1.24 17.96
C ALA A 86 7.08 -1.05 17.36
N ARG A 87 7.97 -2.00 17.56
CA ARG A 87 9.34 -1.94 17.02
C ARG A 87 9.30 -2.07 15.49
N PHE A 88 8.55 -3.04 14.97
CA PHE A 88 8.39 -3.21 13.54
C PHE A 88 7.77 -1.97 12.91
N TRP A 89 6.75 -1.42 13.56
CA TRP A 89 6.05 -0.23 13.09
C TRP A 89 7.00 0.95 12.96
N SER A 90 7.76 1.21 14.02
CA SER A 90 8.75 2.30 14.05
C SER A 90 9.79 2.13 12.95
N GLU A 91 10.29 0.92 12.77
CA GLU A 91 11.29 0.60 11.77
C GLU A 91 10.75 0.80 10.35
N ALA A 92 9.54 0.34 10.10
CA ALA A 92 8.91 0.47 8.78
C ALA A 92 8.70 1.94 8.41
N LEU A 93 8.23 2.77 9.35
CA LEU A 93 8.06 4.20 9.12
C LEU A 93 9.39 4.88 8.85
N ASN A 94 10.44 4.50 9.58
CA ASN A 94 11.79 5.04 9.36
C ASN A 94 12.35 4.67 7.98
N LEU A 95 11.94 3.54 7.44
CA LEU A 95 12.39 3.08 6.12
C LEU A 95 11.52 3.60 4.98
N GLY A 96 10.53 4.42 5.28
CA GLY A 96 9.77 5.12 4.25
C GLY A 96 8.33 4.67 4.05
N ALA A 97 7.83 3.73 4.84
CA ALA A 97 6.41 3.39 4.79
C ALA A 97 5.56 4.58 5.23
N TYR A 98 4.44 4.78 4.52
CA TYR A 98 3.52 5.85 4.85
C TYR A 98 2.76 5.55 6.15
N ASP A 99 2.34 4.30 6.31
CA ASP A 99 1.60 3.87 7.49
C ASP A 99 1.61 2.34 7.57
N LEU A 100 1.02 1.81 8.62
CA LEU A 100 0.80 0.39 8.79
C LEU A 100 -0.68 0.11 9.02
N VAL A 101 -1.11 -1.07 8.57
CA VAL A 101 -2.45 -1.58 8.82
C VAL A 101 -2.33 -2.86 9.62
N SER A 102 -3.01 -2.92 10.76
CA SER A 102 -2.98 -4.10 11.61
C SER A 102 -3.79 -5.24 11.02
N GLN A 103 -3.44 -6.46 11.37
CA GLN A 103 -4.22 -7.65 11.06
C GLN A 103 -4.63 -8.33 12.36
N PRO A 104 -5.84 -8.87 12.44
CA PRO A 104 -6.89 -8.90 11.39
C PRO A 104 -7.38 -7.52 11.00
N PHE A 105 -7.77 -7.37 9.74
CA PHE A 105 -8.21 -6.08 9.22
C PHE A 105 -9.47 -5.60 9.95
N TYR A 106 -9.43 -4.33 10.36
CA TYR A 106 -10.54 -3.62 10.97
C TYR A 106 -11.05 -2.58 9.98
N GLU A 107 -12.27 -2.76 9.51
CA GLU A 107 -12.79 -1.99 8.37
C GLU A 107 -12.67 -0.47 8.54
N PRO A 108 -13.07 0.14 9.69
CA PRO A 108 -12.92 1.60 9.82
C PRO A 108 -11.48 2.09 9.72
N GLU A 109 -10.54 1.32 10.26
CA GLU A 109 -9.11 1.66 10.19
C GLU A 109 -8.61 1.56 8.76
N VAL A 110 -8.92 0.47 8.07
CA VAL A 110 -8.50 0.24 6.69
C VAL A 110 -9.03 1.33 5.78
N ARG A 111 -10.32 1.64 5.90
CA ARG A 111 -10.95 2.68 5.09
C ARG A 111 -10.30 4.04 5.31
N ARG A 112 -10.07 4.40 6.57
CA ARG A 112 -9.46 5.68 6.93
C ARG A 112 -8.03 5.80 6.39
N ILE A 113 -7.21 4.79 6.63
CA ILE A 113 -5.80 4.82 6.23
C ILE A 113 -5.66 4.84 4.71
N LEU A 114 -6.39 3.98 4.00
CA LEU A 114 -6.28 3.91 2.55
C LEU A 114 -6.86 5.13 1.87
N TYR A 115 -7.98 5.64 2.37
CA TYR A 115 -8.56 6.87 1.83
C TYR A 115 -7.61 8.06 2.00
N ASN A 116 -7.03 8.21 3.18
CA ASN A 116 -6.09 9.29 3.46
C ASN A 116 -4.83 9.18 2.60
N ALA A 117 -4.32 7.96 2.42
CA ALA A 117 -3.14 7.73 1.60
C ALA A 117 -3.39 8.08 0.14
N CYS A 118 -4.56 7.73 -0.40
CA CYS A 118 -4.95 8.08 -1.76
C CYS A 118 -5.08 9.59 -1.93
N SER A 119 -5.72 10.26 -0.97
CA SER A 119 -5.85 11.71 -0.99
C SER A 119 -4.49 12.39 -0.94
N ARG A 120 -3.57 11.86 -0.14
CA ARG A 120 -2.22 12.38 0.00
C ARG A 120 -1.41 12.19 -1.27
N SER A 121 -1.56 11.05 -1.92
CA SER A 121 -0.86 10.74 -3.17
C SER A 121 -1.33 11.65 -4.31
N SER A 122 -2.61 12.01 -4.32
CA SER A 122 -3.17 12.92 -5.32
C SER A 122 -2.85 14.38 -5.05
N TYR A 123 -2.50 14.71 -3.81
CA TYR A 123 -2.20 16.07 -3.39
C TYR A 123 -0.73 16.37 -3.63
N GLN A 124 -0.48 17.44 -4.40
CA GLN A 124 0.87 17.95 -4.60
C GLN A 124 1.00 19.25 -3.82
N PRO A 125 1.62 19.21 -2.64
CA PRO A 125 1.77 20.42 -1.85
C PRO A 125 2.65 21.43 -2.58
N VAL A 126 2.27 22.68 -2.49
CA VAL A 126 3.14 23.76 -2.95
C VAL A 126 4.42 23.72 -2.11
N PRO A 127 5.60 23.77 -2.73
CA PRO A 127 6.85 23.73 -1.96
C PRO A 127 6.89 24.86 -0.94
N MET A 128 7.04 24.48 0.32
CA MET A 128 7.18 25.43 1.40
C MET A 128 8.53 26.11 1.39
N ALA A 129 9.41 25.68 0.53
CA ALA A 129 10.75 26.29 0.37
C ALA A 129 10.69 27.74 -0.06
N ALA A 130 9.55 28.20 -0.50
CA ALA A 130 9.34 29.59 -0.84
C ALA A 130 9.22 30.51 0.38
N VAL A 131 9.11 29.93 1.54
CA VAL A 131 8.94 30.66 2.77
C VAL A 131 10.26 30.96 3.43
#